data_d6db7006912e4881c888b7defb48c25b
#
_entry.id   d6db7006912e4881c888b7defb48c25b
#
_cell.length_a   1.000
_cell.length_b   1.000
_cell.length_c   1.000
_cell.angle_alpha   90.00
_cell.angle_beta   90.00
_cell.angle_gamma   90.00
#
_symmetry.space_group_name_H-M   'P 1'
#
loop_
_entity.id
_entity.type
_entity.pdbx_description
1 polymer ?
#
loop_
_entity_poly.entity_id
_entity_poly.type
_entity_poly.pdbx_seq_one_letter_code
_entity_poly.pdbx_strand_id
1 'polypeptide(L)'
;MAKNMQPIAKRCKALGISPAEMGYAKKTTNRNPGGQMRKKKSEYGLQLAEKQKVKFIYGVLEKQFHAYYESAAAASGKTGDNLLILVERRLDNVVYRMGLAATRRQARQLVSHAHFTVNGRKVDIPSYQVKAGDVIEVAESSRSSEIFKRLLGQDAPVFLIPAWMEREKNALKGTVTRLPAREDIDVPVEEHLIVELYSKSAEDTLNNDRNCRRRAVMRARNKKMKEGTTA
;
A
#
# COMPACT_ATOMS: atom_id res chain seq x y z
N MET A 1 -7.41 3.04 14.58
CA MET A 1 -7.01 2.52 13.25
C MET A 1 -5.88 1.52 13.42
N ALA A 2 -5.99 0.32 12.86
CA ALA A 2 -4.95 -0.70 12.94
C ALA A 2 -3.69 -0.25 12.17
N LYS A 3 -2.53 -0.29 12.83
CA LYS A 3 -1.23 0.14 12.27
C LYS A 3 -0.26 -1.04 12.28
N ASN A 4 0.65 -1.09 11.30
CA ASN A 4 1.78 -2.00 11.35
C ASN A 4 2.82 -1.45 12.33
N MET A 5 3.01 -2.12 13.47
CA MET A 5 3.93 -1.72 14.54
C MET A 5 5.30 -2.42 14.46
N GLN A 6 5.54 -3.22 13.43
CA GLN A 6 6.81 -3.96 13.29
C GLN A 6 8.02 -3.02 13.21
N PRO A 7 9.18 -3.42 13.77
CA PRO A 7 10.43 -2.67 13.71
C PRO A 7 10.88 -2.49 12.25
N ILE A 8 11.05 -1.23 11.82
CA ILE A 8 11.32 -0.87 10.43
C ILE A 8 12.60 -1.50 9.92
N ALA A 9 13.73 -1.28 10.61
CA ALA A 9 15.03 -1.77 10.17
C ALA A 9 15.07 -3.32 10.02
N LYS A 10 14.45 -4.06 10.95
CA LYS A 10 14.37 -5.52 10.89
C LYS A 10 13.53 -5.98 9.70
N ARG A 11 12.41 -5.32 9.46
CA ARG A 11 11.49 -5.67 8.37
C ARG A 11 12.07 -5.29 7.01
N CYS A 12 12.67 -4.11 6.87
CA CYS A 12 13.37 -3.70 5.65
C CYS A 12 14.46 -4.72 5.27
N LYS A 13 15.28 -5.15 6.23
CA LYS A 13 16.30 -6.17 6.01
C LYS A 13 15.72 -7.51 5.56
N ALA A 14 14.59 -7.93 6.13
CA ALA A 14 13.93 -9.18 5.75
C ALA A 14 13.33 -9.14 4.33
N LEU A 15 12.89 -7.96 3.88
CA LEU A 15 12.27 -7.73 2.57
C LEU A 15 13.27 -7.26 1.50
N GLY A 16 14.51 -6.97 1.88
CA GLY A 16 15.53 -6.46 0.96
C GLY A 16 15.31 -5.01 0.52
N ILE A 17 14.65 -4.20 1.36
CA ILE A 17 14.38 -2.78 1.10
C ILE A 17 15.34 -1.92 1.91
N SER A 18 15.80 -0.80 1.34
CA SER A 18 16.55 0.20 2.09
C SER A 18 15.61 0.99 3.04
N PRO A 19 15.97 1.20 4.32
CA PRO A 19 15.21 2.10 5.17
C PRO A 19 15.11 3.53 4.64
N ALA A 20 16.09 3.98 3.85
CA ALA A 20 16.10 5.30 3.22
C ALA A 20 14.93 5.48 2.23
N GLU A 21 14.58 4.46 1.46
CA GLU A 21 13.42 4.47 0.54
C GLU A 21 12.09 4.72 1.26
N MET A 22 12.05 4.42 2.56
CA MET A 22 10.88 4.69 3.40
C MET A 22 10.97 6.03 4.16
N GLY A 23 12.00 6.85 3.91
CA GLY A 23 12.22 8.13 4.58
C GLY A 23 12.86 8.01 5.98
N TYR A 24 13.55 6.90 6.29
CA TYR A 24 14.20 6.73 7.58
C TYR A 24 15.73 6.77 7.42
N ALA A 25 16.37 7.78 8.01
CA ALA A 25 17.83 7.90 8.10
C ALA A 25 18.41 6.95 9.16
N LYS A 26 18.21 5.64 9.04
CA LYS A 26 18.80 4.64 9.95
C LYS A 26 20.01 4.01 9.33
N LYS A 27 21.12 3.97 10.08
CA LYS A 27 22.32 3.21 9.72
C LYS A 27 21.94 1.74 9.57
N THR A 28 22.19 1.17 8.41
CA THR A 28 22.10 -0.28 8.18
C THR A 28 23.33 -0.92 8.80
N THR A 29 23.16 -1.68 9.86
CA THR A 29 24.27 -2.48 10.40
C THR A 29 24.43 -3.73 9.54
N ASN A 30 25.66 -4.03 9.12
CA ASN A 30 26.00 -5.28 8.43
C ASN A 30 25.87 -6.51 9.33
N ARG A 31 25.56 -6.33 10.61
CA ARG A 31 25.39 -7.40 11.57
C ARG A 31 24.19 -8.28 11.15
N ASN A 32 24.51 -9.48 10.74
CA ASN A 32 23.51 -10.51 10.39
C ASN A 32 23.41 -11.47 11.59
N PRO A 33 22.55 -11.21 12.60
CA PRO A 33 22.38 -12.13 13.71
C PRO A 33 21.75 -13.41 13.16
N GLY A 34 22.48 -14.49 13.18
CA GLY A 34 22.07 -15.75 12.59
C GLY A 34 22.54 -15.86 11.13
N GLY A 35 23.84 -16.16 10.95
CA GLY A 35 24.46 -16.46 9.65
C GLY A 35 24.00 -17.77 9.02
N GLN A 36 22.74 -18.15 9.18
CA GLN A 36 22.17 -19.26 8.46
C GLN A 36 22.18 -18.93 6.96
N MET A 37 22.79 -19.82 6.18
CA MET A 37 22.66 -19.80 4.73
C MET A 37 21.18 -19.60 4.37
N ARG A 38 20.88 -18.51 3.67
CA ARG A 38 19.52 -18.24 3.22
C ARG A 38 19.13 -19.39 2.29
N LYS A 39 18.24 -20.26 2.73
CA LYS A 39 17.64 -21.28 1.87
C LYS A 39 17.06 -20.57 0.65
N LYS A 40 17.26 -21.14 -0.53
CA LYS A 40 16.64 -20.67 -1.78
C LYS A 40 15.15 -20.54 -1.53
N LYS A 41 14.58 -19.37 -1.78
CA LYS A 41 13.14 -19.13 -1.61
C LYS A 41 12.41 -19.95 -2.66
N SER A 42 11.30 -20.58 -2.27
CA SER A 42 10.36 -21.16 -3.23
C SER A 42 9.69 -20.05 -4.05
N GLU A 43 9.11 -20.38 -5.18
CA GLU A 43 8.35 -19.46 -6.03
C GLU A 43 7.26 -18.74 -5.22
N TYR A 44 6.43 -19.48 -4.50
CA TYR A 44 5.44 -18.92 -3.56
C TYR A 44 6.08 -17.95 -2.56
N GLY A 45 7.25 -18.30 -2.04
CA GLY A 45 7.99 -17.44 -1.10
C GLY A 45 8.46 -16.13 -1.72
N LEU A 46 8.79 -16.10 -3.02
CA LEU A 46 9.11 -14.90 -3.77
C LEU A 46 7.87 -14.02 -3.98
N GLN A 47 6.79 -14.61 -4.49
CA GLN A 47 5.51 -13.95 -4.69
C GLN A 47 4.98 -13.31 -3.39
N LEU A 48 5.03 -14.05 -2.29
CA LEU A 48 4.63 -13.57 -0.97
C LEU A 48 5.53 -12.42 -0.49
N ALA A 49 6.85 -12.50 -0.73
CA ALA A 49 7.79 -11.45 -0.34
C ALA A 49 7.50 -10.14 -1.07
N GLU A 50 7.24 -10.17 -2.38
CA GLU A 50 6.90 -8.98 -3.17
C GLU A 50 5.57 -8.35 -2.69
N LYS A 51 4.54 -9.16 -2.45
CA LYS A 51 3.30 -8.66 -1.84
C LYS A 51 3.57 -7.97 -0.49
N GLN A 52 4.34 -8.61 0.38
CA GLN A 52 4.66 -8.03 1.70
C GLN A 52 5.52 -6.78 1.60
N LYS A 53 6.37 -6.66 0.55
CA LYS A 53 7.18 -5.48 0.27
C LYS A 53 6.27 -4.27 0.01
N VAL A 54 5.35 -4.36 -0.93
CA VAL A 54 4.40 -3.28 -1.25
C VAL A 54 3.58 -2.90 -0.03
N LYS A 55 2.95 -3.87 0.63
CA LYS A 55 2.16 -3.62 1.84
C LYS A 55 2.93 -2.90 2.94
N PHE A 56 4.20 -3.24 3.10
CA PHE A 56 5.04 -2.63 4.13
C PHE A 56 5.44 -1.20 3.79
N ILE A 57 5.81 -0.92 2.53
CA ILE A 57 6.17 0.40 2.05
C ILE A 57 5.02 1.39 2.23
N TYR A 58 3.82 1.02 1.79
CA TYR A 58 2.63 1.87 1.86
C TYR A 58 1.87 1.76 3.19
N GLY A 59 2.26 0.84 4.07
CA GLY A 59 1.61 0.64 5.36
C GLY A 59 0.16 0.14 5.27
N VAL A 60 -0.19 -0.57 4.20
CA VAL A 60 -1.54 -1.10 3.96
C VAL A 60 -1.70 -2.49 4.58
N LEU A 61 -2.86 -2.77 5.18
CA LEU A 61 -3.21 -4.08 5.74
C LEU A 61 -3.74 -5.02 4.64
N GLU A 62 -3.69 -6.35 4.90
CA GLU A 62 -4.04 -7.37 3.91
C GLU A 62 -5.44 -7.18 3.33
N LYS A 63 -6.46 -7.05 4.19
CA LYS A 63 -7.85 -6.87 3.75
C LYS A 63 -8.02 -5.68 2.79
N GLN A 64 -7.37 -4.57 3.10
CA GLN A 64 -7.44 -3.35 2.31
C GLN A 64 -6.65 -3.49 1.00
N PHE A 65 -5.50 -4.18 1.04
CA PHE A 65 -4.69 -4.43 -0.13
C PHE A 65 -5.37 -5.39 -1.12
N HIS A 66 -6.07 -6.40 -0.61
CA HIS A 66 -6.89 -7.30 -1.43
C HIS A 66 -8.03 -6.55 -2.13
N ALA A 67 -8.72 -5.64 -1.43
CA ALA A 67 -9.76 -4.81 -2.05
C ALA A 67 -9.20 -3.91 -3.17
N TYR A 68 -7.96 -3.39 -3.04
CA TYR A 68 -7.30 -2.68 -4.13
C TYR A 68 -6.98 -3.60 -5.30
N TYR A 69 -6.57 -4.84 -5.04
CA TYR A 69 -6.34 -5.82 -6.10
C TYR A 69 -7.62 -6.13 -6.86
N GLU A 70 -8.74 -6.38 -6.18
CA GLU A 70 -10.05 -6.60 -6.82
C GLU A 70 -10.46 -5.42 -7.70
N SER A 71 -10.31 -4.19 -7.18
CA SER A 71 -10.59 -2.97 -7.94
C SER A 71 -9.66 -2.80 -9.14
N ALA A 72 -8.39 -3.16 -9.02
CA ALA A 72 -7.40 -3.11 -10.09
C ALA A 72 -7.67 -4.16 -11.18
N ALA A 73 -8.13 -5.34 -10.80
CA ALA A 73 -8.49 -6.42 -11.71
C ALA A 73 -9.77 -6.12 -12.51
N ALA A 74 -10.70 -5.35 -11.91
CA ALA A 74 -11.92 -4.90 -12.59
C ALA A 74 -11.68 -3.73 -13.56
N ALA A 75 -10.58 -2.99 -13.41
CA ALA A 75 -10.23 -1.87 -14.26
C ALA A 75 -9.56 -2.34 -15.57
N SER A 76 -9.73 -1.58 -16.65
CA SER A 76 -9.06 -1.83 -17.93
C SER A 76 -7.54 -1.62 -17.82
N GLY A 77 -6.75 -2.44 -18.51
CA GLY A 77 -5.29 -2.36 -18.55
C GLY A 77 -4.60 -3.46 -17.74
N LYS A 78 -3.30 -3.25 -17.42
CA LYS A 78 -2.52 -4.20 -16.64
C LYS A 78 -2.88 -4.11 -15.16
N THR A 79 -3.35 -5.20 -14.59
CA THR A 79 -3.76 -5.28 -13.17
C THR A 79 -2.66 -4.85 -12.20
N GLY A 80 -1.40 -5.22 -12.48
CA GLY A 80 -0.26 -4.84 -11.65
C GLY A 80 -0.04 -3.33 -11.59
N ASP A 81 -0.05 -2.67 -12.76
CA ASP A 81 0.11 -1.23 -12.88
C ASP A 81 -1.05 -0.50 -12.19
N ASN A 82 -2.28 -0.94 -12.46
CA ASN A 82 -3.48 -0.38 -11.82
C ASN A 82 -3.43 -0.48 -10.29
N LEU A 83 -2.95 -1.63 -9.77
CA LEU A 83 -2.78 -1.84 -8.33
C LEU A 83 -1.82 -0.83 -7.71
N LEU A 84 -0.65 -0.62 -8.33
CA LEU A 84 0.33 0.35 -7.85
C LEU A 84 -0.20 1.78 -7.95
N ILE A 85 -0.88 2.14 -9.03
CA ILE A 85 -1.53 3.44 -9.21
C ILE A 85 -2.56 3.70 -8.10
N LEU A 86 -3.41 2.72 -7.77
CA LEU A 86 -4.41 2.86 -6.72
C LEU A 86 -3.76 3.07 -5.34
N VAL A 87 -2.64 2.41 -5.07
CA VAL A 87 -1.93 2.57 -3.80
C VAL A 87 -1.16 3.89 -3.74
N GLU A 88 -0.61 4.37 -4.88
CA GLU A 88 0.05 5.69 -4.96
C GLU A 88 -0.93 6.86 -4.80
N ARG A 89 -2.16 6.75 -5.33
CA ARG A 89 -3.21 7.78 -5.25
C ARG A 89 -3.79 7.99 -3.85
N ARG A 90 -3.39 7.23 -2.86
CA ARG A 90 -3.86 7.41 -1.48
C ARG A 90 -3.39 8.74 -0.91
N LEU A 91 -4.26 9.46 -0.23
CA LEU A 91 -3.96 10.78 0.34
C LEU A 91 -2.75 10.75 1.29
N ASP A 92 -2.60 9.69 2.12
CA ASP A 92 -1.45 9.54 3.02
C ASP A 92 -0.13 9.43 2.24
N ASN A 93 -0.13 8.75 1.10
CA ASN A 93 1.06 8.64 0.25
C ASN A 93 1.30 9.93 -0.56
N VAL A 94 0.25 10.56 -1.10
CA VAL A 94 0.36 11.83 -1.84
C VAL A 94 0.97 12.93 -0.94
N VAL A 95 0.51 13.06 0.29
CA VAL A 95 1.08 13.99 1.28
C VAL A 95 2.57 13.72 1.53
N TYR A 96 2.98 12.45 1.61
CA TYR A 96 4.39 12.08 1.72
C TYR A 96 5.19 12.44 0.45
N ARG A 97 4.67 12.12 -0.74
CA ARG A 97 5.32 12.42 -2.03
C ARG A 97 5.45 13.93 -2.29
N MET A 98 4.49 14.71 -1.83
CA MET A 98 4.58 16.18 -1.85
C MET A 98 5.61 16.74 -0.86
N GLY A 99 6.21 15.90 -0.02
CA GLY A 99 7.18 16.34 0.99
C GLY A 99 6.55 17.14 2.14
N LEU A 100 5.26 16.99 2.41
CA LEU A 100 4.57 17.60 3.54
C LEU A 100 4.72 16.77 4.83
N ALA A 101 5.35 15.61 4.74
CA ALA A 101 5.71 14.76 5.86
C ALA A 101 7.02 14.02 5.57
N ALA A 102 7.85 13.79 6.59
CA ALA A 102 9.14 13.12 6.45
C ALA A 102 9.00 11.60 6.19
N THR A 103 7.91 10.99 6.59
CA THR A 103 7.66 9.54 6.38
C THR A 103 6.20 9.28 6.08
N ARG A 104 5.91 8.18 5.36
CA ARG A 104 4.52 7.74 5.10
C ARG A 104 3.70 7.51 6.39
N ARG A 105 4.35 7.06 7.47
CA ARG A 105 3.68 6.90 8.78
C ARG A 105 3.28 8.23 9.38
N GLN A 106 4.15 9.23 9.30
CA GLN A 106 3.84 10.59 9.73
C GLN A 106 2.75 11.21 8.88
N ALA A 107 2.83 11.10 7.54
CA ALA A 107 1.79 11.56 6.63
C ALA A 107 0.41 10.98 7.02
N ARG A 108 0.34 9.67 7.22
CA ARG A 108 -0.89 9.00 7.64
C ARG A 108 -1.44 9.52 8.98
N GLN A 109 -0.56 9.80 9.93
CA GLN A 109 -0.96 10.39 11.22
C GLN A 109 -1.50 11.81 11.04
N LEU A 110 -0.81 12.65 10.29
CA LEU A 110 -1.24 14.01 10.02
C LEU A 110 -2.58 14.05 9.28
N VAL A 111 -2.79 13.18 8.28
CA VAL A 111 -4.10 13.07 7.61
C VAL A 111 -5.18 12.63 8.59
N SER A 112 -4.94 11.59 9.40
CA SER A 112 -5.92 11.11 10.38
C SER A 112 -6.27 12.14 11.45
N HIS A 113 -5.38 13.10 11.70
CA HIS A 113 -5.62 14.23 12.59
C HIS A 113 -6.25 15.43 11.85
N ALA A 114 -6.65 15.23 10.59
CA ALA A 114 -7.34 16.21 9.77
C ALA A 114 -6.58 17.54 9.59
N HIS A 115 -5.25 17.45 9.42
CA HIS A 115 -4.40 18.62 9.14
C HIS A 115 -4.43 19.06 7.67
N PHE A 116 -5.10 18.33 6.80
CA PHE A 116 -5.14 18.60 5.35
C PHE A 116 -6.55 18.85 4.85
N THR A 117 -6.63 19.70 3.84
CA THR A 117 -7.83 19.95 3.04
C THR A 117 -7.58 19.50 1.60
N VAL A 118 -8.60 18.96 0.96
CA VAL A 118 -8.61 18.64 -0.47
C VAL A 118 -9.71 19.51 -1.10
N ASN A 119 -9.35 20.35 -2.08
CA ASN A 119 -10.25 21.33 -2.70
C ASN A 119 -11.02 22.17 -1.68
N GLY A 120 -10.32 22.63 -0.62
CA GLY A 120 -10.90 23.44 0.46
C GLY A 120 -11.71 22.63 1.49
N ARG A 121 -11.96 21.35 1.28
CA ARG A 121 -12.69 20.49 2.23
C ARG A 121 -11.73 19.70 3.11
N LYS A 122 -11.95 19.71 4.41
CA LYS A 122 -11.15 18.94 5.38
C LYS A 122 -11.37 17.44 5.20
N VAL A 123 -10.26 16.68 5.07
CA VAL A 123 -10.29 15.22 4.87
C VAL A 123 -9.39 14.56 5.91
N ASP A 124 -9.95 13.60 6.65
CA ASP A 124 -9.28 12.83 7.71
C ASP A 124 -9.07 11.35 7.35
N ILE A 125 -9.45 10.95 6.12
CA ILE A 125 -9.40 9.57 5.64
C ILE A 125 -8.10 9.34 4.85
N PRO A 126 -7.10 8.60 5.39
CA PRO A 126 -5.83 8.34 4.70
C PRO A 126 -5.96 7.54 3.40
N SER A 127 -7.03 6.75 3.26
CA SER A 127 -7.31 5.96 2.06
C SER A 127 -8.09 6.72 0.99
N TYR A 128 -8.35 8.01 1.17
CA TYR A 128 -8.99 8.86 0.17
C TYR A 128 -8.21 8.80 -1.15
N GLN A 129 -8.90 8.55 -2.25
CA GLN A 129 -8.30 8.45 -3.59
C GLN A 129 -8.30 9.82 -4.25
N VAL A 130 -7.11 10.38 -4.37
CA VAL A 130 -6.91 11.69 -5.02
C VAL A 130 -7.07 11.56 -6.53
N LYS A 131 -7.63 12.59 -7.17
CA LYS A 131 -7.86 12.69 -8.61
C LYS A 131 -6.91 13.71 -9.23
N ALA A 132 -6.76 13.65 -10.54
CA ALA A 132 -6.10 14.72 -11.29
C ALA A 132 -6.86 16.03 -11.13
N GLY A 133 -6.14 17.13 -10.93
CA GLY A 133 -6.71 18.45 -10.65
C GLY A 133 -7.01 18.73 -9.17
N ASP A 134 -6.88 17.74 -8.28
CA ASP A 134 -7.09 17.98 -6.86
C ASP A 134 -5.98 18.83 -6.25
N VAL A 135 -6.40 19.80 -5.46
CA VAL A 135 -5.52 20.72 -4.71
C VAL A 135 -5.49 20.28 -3.26
N ILE A 136 -4.30 19.98 -2.74
CA ILE A 136 -4.08 19.53 -1.37
C ILE A 136 -3.35 20.64 -0.61
N GLU A 137 -3.94 21.08 0.49
CA GLU A 137 -3.40 22.18 1.31
C GLU A 137 -3.38 21.78 2.78
N VAL A 138 -2.46 22.38 3.54
CA VAL A 138 -2.50 22.30 5.00
C VAL A 138 -3.59 23.22 5.51
N ALA A 139 -4.48 22.69 6.36
CA ALA A 139 -5.57 23.45 6.98
C ALA A 139 -5.02 24.68 7.74
N GLU A 140 -5.68 25.82 7.63
CA GLU A 140 -5.22 27.09 8.22
C GLU A 140 -4.95 26.97 9.72
N SER A 141 -5.83 26.30 10.45
CA SER A 141 -5.68 26.02 11.87
C SER A 141 -4.41 25.22 12.23
N SER A 142 -3.82 24.53 11.26
CA SER A 142 -2.66 23.65 11.45
C SER A 142 -1.34 24.29 11.03
N ARG A 143 -1.38 25.38 10.26
CA ARG A 143 -0.16 26.07 9.73
C ARG A 143 0.76 26.59 10.82
N SER A 144 0.21 26.91 12.00
CA SER A 144 0.97 27.37 13.17
C SER A 144 1.79 26.28 13.85
N SER A 145 1.56 25.00 13.54
CA SER A 145 2.29 23.88 14.13
C SER A 145 3.78 23.89 13.72
N GLU A 146 4.66 23.53 14.66
CA GLU A 146 6.11 23.47 14.44
C GLU A 146 6.50 22.56 13.27
N ILE A 147 5.75 21.48 13.02
CA ILE A 147 6.02 20.53 11.92
C ILE A 147 5.95 21.27 10.58
N PHE A 148 4.91 22.08 10.38
CA PHE A 148 4.73 22.82 9.12
C PHE A 148 5.60 24.05 9.04
N LYS A 149 5.90 24.72 10.18
CA LYS A 149 6.87 25.83 10.22
C LYS A 149 8.25 25.39 9.78
N ARG A 150 8.71 24.18 10.18
CA ARG A 150 10.00 23.61 9.72
C ARG A 150 10.04 23.33 8.22
N LEU A 151 8.91 23.02 7.60
CA LEU A 151 8.82 22.79 6.15
C LEU A 151 8.86 24.08 5.32
N LEU A 152 8.61 25.22 5.95
CA LEU A 152 8.71 26.55 5.35
C LEU A 152 10.05 27.24 5.67
N GLY A 153 10.82 26.72 6.62
CA GLY A 153 12.12 27.27 7.01
C GLY A 153 13.19 27.10 5.95
N GLN A 154 14.31 27.85 6.09
CA GLN A 154 15.46 27.77 5.19
C GLN A 154 16.14 26.39 5.22
N ASP A 155 16.08 25.67 6.34
CA ASP A 155 16.60 24.32 6.53
C ASP A 155 15.57 23.22 6.16
N ALA A 156 14.56 23.56 5.35
CA ALA A 156 13.56 22.58 4.94
C ALA A 156 14.22 21.46 4.12
N PRO A 157 13.92 20.20 4.44
CA PRO A 157 14.49 19.08 3.68
C PRO A 157 13.99 19.15 2.22
N VAL A 158 14.92 18.99 1.30
CA VAL A 158 14.62 18.94 -0.13
C VAL A 158 14.01 17.58 -0.44
N PHE A 159 12.75 17.56 -0.86
CA PHE A 159 12.07 16.36 -1.32
C PHE A 159 12.07 16.31 -2.85
N LEU A 160 12.31 15.12 -3.39
CA LEU A 160 12.11 14.88 -4.82
C LEU A 160 10.61 14.70 -5.07
N ILE A 161 10.01 15.69 -5.71
CA ILE A 161 8.58 15.66 -6.05
C ILE A 161 8.43 14.94 -7.40
N PRO A 162 7.56 13.92 -7.50
CA PRO A 162 7.32 13.23 -8.76
C PRO A 162 6.67 14.14 -9.80
N ALA A 163 6.92 13.85 -11.09
CA ALA A 163 6.45 14.67 -12.22
C ALA A 163 4.92 14.76 -12.39
N TRP A 164 4.14 13.92 -11.69
CA TRP A 164 2.67 13.92 -11.76
C TRP A 164 2.01 14.86 -10.75
N MET A 165 2.82 15.57 -9.92
CA MET A 165 2.33 16.56 -8.97
C MET A 165 3.26 17.76 -8.91
N GLU A 166 2.72 18.89 -8.52
CA GLU A 166 3.44 20.14 -8.32
C GLU A 166 3.23 20.66 -6.90
N ARG A 167 4.27 21.24 -6.34
CA ARG A 167 4.21 21.92 -5.05
C ARG A 167 4.84 23.31 -5.17
N GLU A 168 4.16 24.30 -4.71
CA GLU A 168 4.71 25.63 -4.55
C GLU A 168 5.78 25.62 -3.44
N LYS A 169 7.00 26.06 -3.75
CA LYS A 169 8.17 25.96 -2.85
C LYS A 169 7.94 26.60 -1.48
N ASN A 170 7.21 27.72 -1.43
CA ASN A 170 6.98 28.51 -0.21
C ASN A 170 5.55 28.35 0.33
N ALA A 171 4.76 27.45 -0.20
CA ALA A 171 3.41 27.19 0.24
C ALA A 171 3.27 25.75 0.75
N LEU A 172 2.39 25.59 1.73
CA LEU A 172 1.96 24.27 2.23
C LEU A 172 0.81 23.75 1.37
N LYS A 173 0.97 23.89 0.05
CA LYS A 173 -0.03 23.58 -0.98
C LYS A 173 0.63 22.84 -2.13
N GLY A 174 -0.06 21.87 -2.67
CA GLY A 174 0.35 21.16 -3.88
C GLY A 174 -0.84 20.74 -4.71
N THR A 175 -0.63 20.56 -6.00
CA THR A 175 -1.64 20.18 -6.97
C THR A 175 -1.25 18.89 -7.65
N VAL A 176 -2.20 18.01 -7.87
CA VAL A 176 -2.03 16.78 -8.67
C VAL A 176 -2.33 17.12 -10.12
N THR A 177 -1.31 17.17 -10.97
CA THR A 177 -1.46 17.54 -12.40
C THR A 177 -2.06 16.42 -13.22
N ARG A 178 -1.58 15.19 -13.02
CA ARG A 178 -2.08 13.99 -13.71
C ARG A 178 -2.10 12.79 -12.77
N LEU A 179 -2.68 11.68 -13.18
CA LEU A 179 -2.56 10.43 -12.44
C LEU A 179 -1.15 9.85 -12.62
N PRO A 180 -0.60 9.18 -11.60
CA PRO A 180 0.70 8.53 -11.71
C PRO A 180 0.67 7.43 -12.76
N ALA A 181 1.71 7.33 -13.58
CA ALA A 181 1.99 6.20 -14.44
C ALA A 181 2.96 5.22 -13.75
N ARG A 182 3.14 4.01 -14.29
CA ARG A 182 4.09 3.03 -13.72
C ARG A 182 5.52 3.58 -13.64
N GLU A 183 5.90 4.39 -14.63
CA GLU A 183 7.23 5.01 -14.74
C GLU A 183 7.50 6.04 -13.63
N ASP A 184 6.46 6.66 -13.08
CA ASP A 184 6.56 7.64 -12.00
C ASP A 184 6.75 6.99 -10.62
N ILE A 185 6.65 5.66 -10.53
CA ILE A 185 6.67 4.92 -9.28
C ILE A 185 8.03 4.29 -9.05
N ASP A 186 8.87 4.95 -8.23
CA ASP A 186 10.25 4.54 -7.91
C ASP A 186 10.35 3.36 -6.93
N VAL A 187 9.34 2.52 -6.85
CA VAL A 187 9.34 1.39 -5.92
C VAL A 187 9.86 0.15 -6.64
N PRO A 188 10.96 -0.48 -6.15
CA PRO A 188 11.54 -1.68 -6.77
C PRO A 188 10.69 -2.91 -6.43
N VAL A 189 9.60 -3.10 -7.16
CA VAL A 189 8.62 -4.18 -6.96
C VAL A 189 8.29 -4.83 -8.29
N GLU A 190 8.20 -6.14 -8.26
CA GLU A 190 7.74 -6.98 -9.37
C GLU A 190 6.23 -7.25 -9.22
N GLU A 191 5.41 -6.40 -9.82
CA GLU A 191 3.95 -6.43 -9.70
C GLU A 191 3.32 -7.70 -10.25
N HIS A 192 3.93 -8.32 -11.29
CA HIS A 192 3.43 -9.56 -11.88
C HIS A 192 3.40 -10.72 -10.87
N LEU A 193 4.38 -10.80 -9.96
CA LEU A 193 4.41 -11.82 -8.91
C LEU A 193 3.26 -11.66 -7.92
N ILE A 194 2.82 -10.43 -7.68
CA ILE A 194 1.68 -10.14 -6.79
C ILE A 194 0.37 -10.58 -7.46
N VAL A 195 0.21 -10.25 -8.74
CA VAL A 195 -0.97 -10.64 -9.53
C VAL A 195 -1.08 -12.16 -9.59
N GLU A 196 0.02 -12.86 -9.87
CA GLU A 196 0.08 -14.31 -9.94
C GLU A 196 -0.29 -14.96 -8.59
N LEU A 197 0.20 -14.42 -7.47
CA LEU A 197 -0.13 -14.91 -6.14
C LEU A 197 -1.64 -14.84 -5.85
N TYR A 198 -2.29 -13.74 -6.22
CA TYR A 198 -3.71 -13.55 -5.97
C TYR A 198 -4.58 -14.35 -6.94
N SER A 199 -4.18 -14.51 -8.21
CA SER A 199 -4.91 -15.36 -9.17
C SER A 199 -4.89 -16.82 -8.75
N LYS A 200 -3.74 -17.37 -8.35
CA LYS A 200 -3.64 -18.74 -7.80
C LYS A 200 -4.53 -18.92 -6.56
N SER A 201 -4.49 -17.97 -5.63
CA SER A 201 -5.33 -17.99 -4.41
C SER A 201 -6.83 -17.97 -4.73
N ALA A 202 -7.25 -17.21 -5.74
CA ALA A 202 -8.64 -17.18 -6.18
C ALA A 202 -9.08 -18.50 -6.82
N GLU A 203 -8.24 -19.12 -7.65
CA GLU A 203 -8.48 -20.45 -8.24
C GLU A 203 -8.60 -21.53 -7.18
N ASP A 204 -7.73 -21.53 -6.17
CA ASP A 204 -7.79 -22.47 -5.05
C ASP A 204 -9.09 -22.34 -4.25
N THR A 205 -9.55 -21.12 -4.03
CA THR A 205 -10.83 -20.86 -3.35
C THR A 205 -12.01 -21.38 -4.16
N LEU A 206 -12.05 -21.12 -5.47
CA LEU A 206 -13.10 -21.60 -6.36
C LEU A 206 -13.11 -23.14 -6.45
N ASN A 207 -11.96 -23.77 -6.51
CA ASN A 207 -11.84 -25.23 -6.54
C ASN A 207 -12.29 -25.85 -5.21
N ASN A 208 -11.98 -25.22 -4.09
CA ASN A 208 -12.42 -25.69 -2.77
C ASN A 208 -13.94 -25.59 -2.62
N ASP A 209 -14.56 -24.50 -3.08
CA ASP A 209 -16.01 -24.33 -3.09
C ASP A 209 -16.70 -25.35 -4.00
N ARG A 210 -16.16 -25.61 -5.20
CA ARG A 210 -16.67 -26.66 -6.09
C ARG A 210 -16.60 -28.05 -5.44
N ASN A 211 -15.50 -28.35 -4.76
CA ASN A 211 -15.34 -29.61 -4.04
C ASN A 211 -16.26 -29.73 -2.84
N CYS A 212 -16.48 -28.64 -2.12
CA CYS A 212 -17.44 -28.58 -1.00
C CYS A 212 -18.87 -28.86 -1.50
N ARG A 213 -19.32 -28.22 -2.58
CA ARG A 213 -20.62 -28.46 -3.20
C ARG A 213 -20.78 -29.90 -3.67
N ARG A 214 -19.76 -30.48 -4.34
CA ARG A 214 -19.76 -31.89 -4.77
C ARG A 214 -19.91 -32.85 -3.58
N ARG A 215 -19.18 -32.61 -2.49
CA ARG A 215 -19.29 -33.41 -1.25
C ARG A 215 -20.65 -33.29 -0.60
N ALA A 216 -21.27 -32.10 -0.58
CA ALA A 216 -22.61 -31.89 -0.06
C ALA A 216 -23.67 -32.64 -0.87
N VAL A 217 -23.59 -32.61 -2.20
CA VAL A 217 -24.50 -33.37 -3.10
C VAL A 217 -24.33 -34.88 -2.90
N MET A 218 -23.11 -35.39 -2.80
CA MET A 218 -22.88 -36.83 -2.54
C MET A 218 -23.43 -37.26 -1.18
N ARG A 219 -23.27 -36.45 -0.14
CA ARG A 219 -23.83 -36.73 1.19
C ARG A 219 -25.36 -36.79 1.16
N ALA A 220 -26.00 -35.84 0.48
CA ALA A 220 -27.45 -35.81 0.30
C ALA A 220 -27.96 -37.05 -0.48
N ARG A 221 -27.25 -37.46 -1.53
CA ARG A 221 -27.57 -38.66 -2.31
C ARG A 221 -27.46 -39.95 -1.47
N ASN A 222 -26.36 -40.08 -0.72
CA ASN A 222 -26.14 -41.24 0.16
C ASN A 222 -27.16 -41.30 1.31
N LYS A 223 -27.63 -40.16 1.81
CA LYS A 223 -28.70 -40.10 2.84
C LYS A 223 -30.01 -40.63 2.27
N LYS A 224 -30.42 -40.15 1.08
CA LYS A 224 -31.62 -40.65 0.39
C LYS A 224 -31.57 -42.16 0.07
N MET A 225 -30.40 -42.67 -0.32
CA MET A 225 -30.27 -44.12 -0.56
C MET A 225 -30.42 -44.95 0.73
N LYS A 226 -29.94 -44.46 1.86
CA LYS A 226 -30.10 -45.13 3.15
C LYS A 226 -31.57 -45.10 3.67
N GLU A 227 -32.26 -44.00 3.42
CA GLU A 227 -33.68 -43.82 3.83
C GLU A 227 -34.63 -44.66 2.91
N GLY A 228 -34.25 -44.89 1.64
CA GLY A 228 -35.01 -45.73 0.71
C GLY A 228 -34.80 -47.23 0.84
N THR A 229 -33.81 -47.70 1.66
CA THR A 229 -33.52 -49.14 1.86
C THR A 229 -34.18 -49.65 3.16
N THR A 230 -34.83 -48.81 3.94
CA THR A 230 -35.51 -49.13 5.22
C THR A 230 -37.04 -49.15 5.11
N ALA A 231 -37.59 -49.08 3.92
CA ALA A 231 -38.99 -49.30 3.55
C ALA A 231 -39.09 -50.59 2.74
#